data_5b5b1b74d4abc477096d7ffca12022ad
#
_entry.id   5b5b1b74d4abc477096d7ffca12022ad
#
_cell.length_a   1.000
_cell.length_b   1.000
_cell.length_c   1.000
_cell.angle_alpha   90.00
_cell.angle_beta   90.00
_cell.angle_gamma   90.00
#
_symmetry.space_group_name_H-M   'P 1'
#
loop_
_entity.id
_entity.type
_entity.pdbx_description
1 polymer ?
#
loop_
_entity_poly.entity_id
_entity_poly.type
_entity_poly.pdbx_seq_one_letter_code
_entity_poly.pdbx_strand_id
1 'polypeptide(L)'
;MENILEVTSRKIKNTYAKRSPLGHYFLLPNEIFTLGLSPGELSVYAYLIFCEDRETHQCWPSIGRICQYTGMSANTVAKYIRQLEEKRLIDTEPTKVKTKAGLVRNGNLRYTIRPIQEAMEYKLERDLVALPDPKRIRKKR
;
A
#
# COMPACT_ATOMS: atom_id res chain seq x y z
N MET A 1 39.07 -31.07 1.02
CA MET A 1 37.65 -31.07 0.59
C MET A 1 36.81 -30.28 1.56
N GLU A 2 36.14 -29.26 1.08
CA GLU A 2 35.21 -28.53 1.90
C GLU A 2 33.97 -29.39 2.17
N ASN A 3 33.50 -29.41 3.41
CA ASN A 3 32.30 -30.10 3.80
C ASN A 3 31.07 -29.42 3.15
N ILE A 4 30.13 -30.22 2.65
CA ILE A 4 28.89 -29.73 2.04
C ILE A 4 28.14 -28.76 2.96
N LEU A 5 28.16 -29.02 4.27
CA LEU A 5 27.54 -28.15 5.29
C LEU A 5 28.21 -26.78 5.36
N GLU A 6 29.54 -26.69 5.21
CA GLU A 6 30.24 -25.41 5.21
C GLU A 6 29.95 -24.60 3.96
N VAL A 7 29.90 -25.25 2.78
CA VAL A 7 29.55 -24.60 1.50
C VAL A 7 28.13 -24.08 1.54
N THR A 8 27.18 -24.86 2.07
CA THR A 8 25.78 -24.46 2.23
C THR A 8 25.66 -23.28 3.20
N SER A 9 26.38 -23.32 4.32
CA SER A 9 26.40 -22.24 5.31
C SER A 9 26.96 -20.94 4.72
N ARG A 10 28.02 -21.00 3.91
CA ARG A 10 28.56 -19.82 3.21
C ARG A 10 27.55 -19.22 2.22
N LYS A 11 26.87 -20.07 1.43
CA LYS A 11 25.82 -19.62 0.51
C LYS A 11 24.67 -18.94 1.24
N ILE A 12 24.24 -19.49 2.35
CA ILE A 12 23.18 -18.90 3.18
C ILE A 12 23.65 -17.55 3.73
N LYS A 13 24.83 -17.45 4.30
CA LYS A 13 25.40 -16.20 4.82
C LYS A 13 25.48 -15.12 3.74
N ASN A 14 25.98 -15.46 2.55
CA ASN A 14 26.04 -14.51 1.45
C ASN A 14 24.66 -14.04 0.98
N THR A 15 23.68 -14.91 1.01
CA THR A 15 22.29 -14.54 0.66
C THR A 15 21.70 -13.57 1.68
N TYR A 16 21.91 -13.80 2.97
CA TYR A 16 21.47 -12.90 4.03
C TYR A 16 22.23 -11.57 4.04
N ALA A 17 23.52 -11.59 3.76
CA ALA A 17 24.32 -10.36 3.67
C ALA A 17 23.83 -9.40 2.57
N LYS A 18 23.27 -9.95 1.48
CA LYS A 18 22.67 -9.14 0.40
C LYS A 18 21.34 -8.51 0.78
N ARG A 19 20.69 -8.97 1.85
CA ARG A 19 19.44 -8.44 2.35
C ARG A 19 19.66 -7.54 3.55
N SER A 20 20.49 -6.53 3.40
CA SER A 20 20.72 -5.57 4.47
C SER A 20 19.42 -4.83 4.82
N PRO A 21 18.96 -4.86 6.08
CA PRO A 21 17.78 -4.10 6.48
C PRO A 21 18.01 -2.59 6.48
N LEU A 22 19.24 -2.13 6.31
CA LEU A 22 19.61 -0.73 6.38
C LEU A 22 19.67 -0.03 5.01
N GLY A 23 19.50 -0.77 3.90
CA GLY A 23 19.57 -0.17 2.57
C GLY A 23 18.81 -0.98 1.52
N HIS A 24 18.25 -0.26 0.54
CA HIS A 24 17.54 -0.83 -0.60
C HIS A 24 16.26 -1.61 -0.26
N TYR A 25 15.64 -1.34 0.88
CA TYR A 25 14.40 -1.94 1.32
C TYR A 25 13.46 -0.88 1.86
N PHE A 26 12.17 -1.14 1.74
CA PHE A 26 11.13 -0.39 2.44
C PHE A 26 10.24 -1.36 3.21
N LEU A 27 9.55 -0.86 4.23
CA LEU A 27 8.75 -1.68 5.13
C LEU A 27 7.27 -1.57 4.77
N LEU A 28 6.59 -2.71 4.77
CA LEU A 28 5.12 -2.78 4.71
C LEU A 28 4.58 -3.20 6.07
N PRO A 29 3.43 -2.65 6.50
CA PRO A 29 2.80 -3.11 7.74
C PRO A 29 2.44 -4.59 7.67
N ASN A 30 2.67 -5.32 8.76
CA ASN A 30 2.34 -6.75 8.83
C ASN A 30 0.84 -7.01 8.62
N GLU A 31 0.00 -6.09 9.08
CA GLU A 31 -1.46 -6.18 9.07
C GLU A 31 -2.04 -6.11 7.65
N ILE A 32 -1.25 -5.73 6.66
CA ILE A 32 -1.72 -5.54 5.28
C ILE A 32 -2.37 -6.80 4.71
N PHE A 33 -1.92 -7.97 5.12
CA PHE A 33 -2.49 -9.24 4.64
C PHE A 33 -3.79 -9.63 5.35
N THR A 34 -4.13 -8.95 6.44
CA THR A 34 -5.38 -9.19 7.18
C THR A 34 -6.51 -8.25 6.76
N LEU A 35 -6.22 -7.26 5.92
CA LEU A 35 -7.20 -6.25 5.52
C LEU A 35 -8.08 -6.67 4.33
N GLY A 36 -7.79 -7.81 3.71
CA GLY A 36 -8.57 -8.29 2.58
C GLY A 36 -8.38 -7.45 1.31
N LEU A 37 -7.19 -6.91 1.11
CA LEU A 37 -6.88 -6.13 -0.10
C LEU A 37 -6.78 -7.04 -1.33
N SER A 38 -7.29 -6.56 -2.45
CA SER A 38 -7.04 -7.22 -3.74
C SER A 38 -5.56 -7.07 -4.14
N PRO A 39 -5.05 -7.93 -5.05
CA PRO A 39 -3.67 -7.78 -5.52
C PRO A 39 -3.36 -6.40 -6.10
N GLY A 40 -4.30 -5.80 -6.82
CA GLY A 40 -4.14 -4.46 -7.39
C GLY A 40 -4.10 -3.38 -6.32
N GLU A 41 -4.98 -3.44 -5.33
CA GLU A 41 -4.95 -2.53 -4.18
C GLU A 41 -3.62 -2.64 -3.42
N LEU A 42 -3.16 -3.86 -3.17
CA LEU A 42 -1.88 -4.10 -2.52
C LEU A 42 -0.71 -3.52 -3.30
N SER A 43 -0.71 -3.70 -4.62
CA SER A 43 0.35 -3.20 -5.49
C SER A 43 0.42 -1.67 -5.47
N VAL A 44 -0.72 -0.99 -5.58
CA VAL A 44 -0.78 0.47 -5.52
C VAL A 44 -0.36 0.97 -4.15
N TYR A 45 -0.88 0.37 -3.09
CA TYR A 45 -0.54 0.75 -1.71
C TYR A 45 0.96 0.60 -1.43
N ALA A 46 1.54 -0.53 -1.82
CA ALA A 46 2.97 -0.77 -1.66
C ALA A 46 3.82 0.27 -2.42
N TYR A 47 3.41 0.61 -3.64
CA TYR A 47 4.12 1.62 -4.42
C TYR A 47 4.04 3.01 -3.77
N LEU A 48 2.89 3.39 -3.21
CA LEU A 48 2.75 4.65 -2.50
C LEU A 48 3.64 4.70 -1.24
N ILE A 49 3.72 3.63 -0.49
CA ILE A 49 4.64 3.54 0.66
C ILE A 49 6.08 3.64 0.21
N PHE A 50 6.43 2.99 -0.91
CA PHE A 50 7.77 3.12 -1.49
C PHE A 50 8.11 4.57 -1.83
N CYS A 51 7.13 5.36 -2.29
CA CYS A 51 7.32 6.75 -2.69
C CYS A 51 7.26 7.74 -1.52
N GLU A 52 6.72 7.35 -0.35
CA GLU A 52 6.45 8.29 0.72
C GLU A 52 7.71 8.88 1.32
N ASP A 53 7.62 10.16 1.72
CA ASP A 53 8.56 10.76 2.66
C ASP A 53 8.32 10.13 4.03
N ARG A 54 9.38 9.64 4.66
CA ARG A 54 9.29 8.89 5.93
C ARG A 54 8.94 9.76 7.13
N GLU A 55 9.12 11.07 7.03
CA GLU A 55 8.77 12.01 8.09
C GLU A 55 7.31 12.45 7.96
N THR A 56 6.87 12.79 6.76
CA THR A 56 5.52 13.32 6.51
C THR A 56 4.52 12.26 6.10
N HIS A 57 4.97 11.08 5.65
CA HIS A 57 4.15 10.00 5.09
C HIS A 57 3.36 10.43 3.86
N GLN A 58 3.90 11.39 3.10
CA GLN A 58 3.27 11.95 1.91
C GLN A 58 4.10 11.70 0.67
N CYS A 59 3.44 11.59 -0.47
CA CYS A 59 4.07 11.46 -1.77
C CYS A 59 3.19 12.03 -2.88
N TRP A 60 3.80 12.32 -4.03
CA TRP A 60 3.13 12.96 -5.17
C TRP A 60 3.42 12.25 -6.51
N PRO A 61 3.41 10.91 -6.58
CA PRO A 61 3.64 10.24 -7.87
C PRO A 61 2.54 10.57 -8.86
N SER A 62 2.91 10.73 -10.14
CA SER A 62 1.91 10.89 -11.20
C SER A 62 1.16 9.57 -11.41
N ILE A 63 -0.05 9.65 -11.95
CA ILE A 63 -0.80 8.44 -12.33
C ILE A 63 0.00 7.61 -13.34
N GLY A 64 0.67 8.25 -14.30
CA GLY A 64 1.54 7.55 -15.25
C GLY A 64 2.66 6.76 -14.59
N ARG A 65 3.28 7.29 -13.56
CA ARG A 65 4.30 6.57 -12.79
C ARG A 65 3.73 5.37 -12.04
N ILE A 66 2.60 5.55 -11.39
CA ILE A 66 1.93 4.44 -10.71
C ILE A 66 1.60 3.34 -11.72
N CYS A 67 1.06 3.70 -12.88
CA CYS A 67 0.79 2.74 -13.96
C CYS A 67 2.06 2.00 -14.42
N GLN A 68 3.14 2.75 -14.61
CA GLN A 68 4.41 2.19 -15.07
C GLN A 68 4.96 1.13 -14.11
N TYR A 69 4.96 1.41 -12.81
CA TYR A 69 5.55 0.54 -11.81
C TYR A 69 4.62 -0.59 -11.32
N THR A 70 3.32 -0.40 -11.45
CA THR A 70 2.34 -1.43 -11.08
C THR A 70 1.89 -2.30 -12.26
N GLY A 71 2.16 -1.88 -13.49
CA GLY A 71 1.75 -2.59 -14.69
C GLY A 71 0.25 -2.51 -14.99
N MET A 72 -0.45 -1.52 -14.41
CA MET A 72 -1.90 -1.36 -14.56
C MET A 72 -2.24 -0.11 -15.35
N SER A 73 -3.44 -0.09 -15.96
CA SER A 73 -3.94 1.07 -16.69
C SER A 73 -4.33 2.21 -15.74
N ALA A 74 -4.44 3.43 -16.28
CA ALA A 74 -4.82 4.61 -15.51
C ALA A 74 -6.20 4.46 -14.85
N ASN A 75 -7.17 3.90 -15.56
CA ASN A 75 -8.52 3.67 -15.01
C ASN A 75 -8.49 2.66 -13.86
N THR A 76 -7.71 1.61 -13.99
CA THR A 76 -7.53 0.58 -12.96
C THR A 76 -6.85 1.16 -11.72
N VAL A 77 -5.78 1.93 -11.91
CA VAL A 77 -5.07 2.60 -10.82
C VAL A 77 -6.02 3.57 -10.08
N ALA A 78 -6.78 4.38 -10.83
CA ALA A 78 -7.74 5.31 -10.23
C ALA A 78 -8.80 4.59 -9.39
N LYS A 79 -9.28 3.44 -9.87
CA LYS A 79 -10.20 2.59 -9.12
C LYS A 79 -9.61 2.11 -7.80
N TYR A 80 -8.37 1.62 -7.82
CA TYR A 80 -7.71 1.14 -6.60
C TYR A 80 -7.35 2.25 -5.63
N ILE A 81 -7.00 3.42 -6.13
CA ILE A 81 -6.79 4.61 -5.27
C ILE A 81 -8.06 4.93 -4.50
N ARG A 82 -9.22 4.96 -5.17
CA ARG A 82 -10.50 5.21 -4.49
C ARG A 82 -10.83 4.12 -3.46
N GLN A 83 -10.56 2.85 -3.79
CA GLN A 83 -10.80 1.75 -2.86
C GLN A 83 -9.88 1.82 -1.63
N LEU A 84 -8.62 2.19 -1.80
CA LEU A 84 -7.69 2.40 -0.69
C LEU A 84 -8.12 3.56 0.20
N GLU A 85 -8.62 4.62 -0.40
CA GLU A 85 -9.16 5.77 0.32
C GLU A 85 -10.43 5.40 1.10
N GLU A 86 -11.35 4.65 0.51
CA GLU A 86 -12.54 4.12 1.17
C GLU A 86 -12.19 3.22 2.36
N LYS A 87 -11.14 2.44 2.24
CA LYS A 87 -10.64 1.56 3.31
C LYS A 87 -9.79 2.27 4.36
N ARG A 88 -9.66 3.59 4.25
CA ARG A 88 -8.90 4.46 5.17
C ARG A 88 -7.40 4.13 5.26
N LEU A 89 -6.84 3.61 4.18
CA LEU A 89 -5.40 3.36 4.09
C LEU A 89 -4.63 4.58 3.64
N ILE A 90 -5.25 5.42 2.81
CA ILE A 90 -4.67 6.65 2.28
C ILE A 90 -5.68 7.78 2.27
N ASP A 91 -5.18 9.01 2.26
CA ASP A 91 -5.93 10.20 1.87
C ASP A 91 -5.35 10.76 0.59
N THR A 92 -6.19 11.38 -0.22
CA THR A 92 -5.78 12.09 -1.43
C THR A 92 -6.20 13.54 -1.35
N GLU A 93 -5.32 14.44 -1.80
CA GLU A 93 -5.64 15.86 -1.91
C GLU A 93 -5.17 16.37 -3.26
N PRO A 94 -5.98 17.18 -3.95
CA PRO A 94 -5.54 17.83 -5.18
C PRO A 94 -4.46 18.86 -4.88
N THR A 95 -3.49 18.97 -5.78
CA THR A 95 -2.46 20.00 -5.71
C THR A 95 -2.54 20.91 -6.92
N LYS A 96 -2.00 22.11 -6.78
CA LYS A 96 -1.91 23.07 -7.87
C LYS A 96 -0.46 23.51 -8.06
N VAL A 97 -0.05 23.58 -9.30
CA VAL A 97 1.30 24.03 -9.70
C VAL A 97 1.19 25.31 -10.46
N LYS A 98 2.02 26.29 -10.11
CA LYS A 98 2.15 27.55 -10.84
C LYS A 98 3.21 27.40 -11.92
N THR A 99 2.82 27.61 -13.18
CA THR A 99 3.76 27.56 -14.30
C THR A 99 4.64 28.81 -14.35
N LYS A 100 5.74 28.74 -15.13
CA LYS A 100 6.62 29.90 -15.36
C LYS A 100 5.89 31.10 -15.96
N ALA A 101 4.79 30.86 -16.68
CA ALA A 101 3.92 31.92 -17.26
C ALA A 101 2.91 32.47 -16.26
N GLY A 102 2.94 32.06 -14.98
CA GLY A 102 2.00 32.53 -13.97
C GLY A 102 0.65 31.83 -13.96
N LEU A 103 0.43 30.84 -14.84
CA LEU A 103 -0.80 30.06 -14.90
C LEU A 103 -0.82 28.99 -13.81
N VAL A 104 -1.99 28.82 -13.18
CA VAL A 104 -2.22 27.76 -12.18
C VAL A 104 -2.78 26.54 -12.89
N ARG A 105 -2.11 25.41 -12.76
CA ARG A 105 -2.57 24.11 -13.29
C ARG A 105 -2.71 23.10 -12.17
N ASN A 106 -3.56 22.09 -12.41
CA ASN A 106 -3.64 20.96 -11.50
C ASN A 106 -2.33 20.18 -11.53
N GLY A 107 -1.76 19.92 -10.35
CA GLY A 107 -0.61 19.06 -10.18
C GLY A 107 -1.05 17.62 -9.90
N ASN A 108 -0.07 16.79 -9.57
CA ASN A 108 -0.34 15.42 -9.13
C ASN A 108 -1.09 15.44 -7.80
N LEU A 109 -1.88 14.41 -7.53
CA LEU A 109 -2.50 14.24 -6.22
C LEU A 109 -1.42 14.08 -5.15
N ARG A 110 -1.67 14.64 -3.98
CA ARG A 110 -0.89 14.37 -2.78
C ARG A 110 -1.52 13.20 -2.07
N TYR A 111 -0.75 12.14 -1.88
CA TYR A 111 -1.16 10.95 -1.17
C TYR A 111 -0.58 11.00 0.24
N THR A 112 -1.41 10.82 1.23
CA THR A 112 -0.98 10.68 2.63
C THR A 112 -1.27 9.25 3.07
N ILE A 113 -0.23 8.55 3.52
CA ILE A 113 -0.38 7.20 4.06
C ILE A 113 -0.89 7.32 5.50
N ARG A 114 -2.06 6.73 5.75
CA ARG A 114 -2.70 6.78 7.07
C ARG A 114 -2.12 5.70 7.99
N PRO A 115 -2.20 5.88 9.31
CA PRO A 115 -1.86 4.81 10.24
C PRO A 115 -2.69 3.55 9.94
N ILE A 116 -2.04 2.40 9.88
CA ILE A 116 -2.70 1.13 9.55
C ILE A 116 -3.83 0.76 10.52
N GLN A 117 -3.74 1.24 11.75
CA GLN A 117 -4.76 1.02 12.78
C GLN A 117 -6.12 1.56 12.36
N GLU A 118 -6.16 2.67 11.65
CA GLU A 118 -7.42 3.25 11.18
C GLU A 118 -8.13 2.35 10.17
N ALA A 119 -7.39 1.73 9.29
CA ALA A 119 -7.94 0.76 8.34
C ALA A 119 -8.42 -0.51 9.04
N MET A 120 -7.69 -0.97 10.04
CA MET A 120 -8.06 -2.14 10.84
C MET A 120 -9.34 -1.89 11.62
N GLU A 121 -9.47 -0.74 12.27
CA GLU A 121 -10.68 -0.33 13.00
C GLU A 121 -11.88 -0.24 12.05
N TYR A 122 -11.70 0.38 10.90
CA TYR A 122 -12.75 0.49 9.90
C TYR A 122 -13.21 -0.87 9.39
N LYS A 123 -12.28 -1.79 9.15
CA LYS A 123 -12.62 -3.16 8.75
C LYS A 123 -13.39 -3.89 9.85
N LEU A 124 -12.95 -3.75 11.09
CA LEU A 124 -13.64 -4.35 12.23
C LEU A 124 -15.08 -3.85 12.37
N GLU A 125 -15.29 -2.54 12.26
CA GLU A 125 -16.62 -1.94 12.27
C GLU A 125 -17.52 -2.50 11.16
N ARG A 126 -16.99 -2.62 9.95
CA ARG A 126 -17.71 -3.19 8.80
C ARG A 126 -18.06 -4.66 9.02
N ASP A 127 -17.13 -5.45 9.54
CA ASP A 127 -17.35 -6.87 9.80
C ASP A 127 -18.40 -7.08 10.89
N LEU A 128 -18.44 -6.22 11.92
CA LEU A 128 -19.45 -6.24 12.96
C LEU A 128 -20.84 -5.91 12.42
N VAL A 129 -20.95 -4.93 11.53
CA VAL A 129 -22.22 -4.56 10.88
C VAL A 129 -22.70 -5.67 9.94
N ALA A 130 -21.78 -6.37 9.27
CA ALA A 130 -22.08 -7.44 8.33
C ALA A 130 -22.41 -8.78 9.02
N LEU A 131 -22.23 -8.90 10.34
CA LEU A 131 -22.61 -10.11 11.06
C LEU A 131 -24.11 -10.36 10.95
N PRO A 132 -24.53 -11.59 10.59
CA PRO A 132 -25.96 -11.89 10.50
C PRO A 132 -26.61 -11.80 11.89
N ASP A 133 -27.83 -11.22 11.92
CA ASP A 133 -28.64 -11.17 13.13
C ASP A 133 -28.86 -12.61 13.67
N PRO A 134 -28.49 -12.88 14.92
CA PRO A 134 -28.73 -14.20 15.53
C PRO A 134 -30.15 -14.68 15.42
N LYS A 135 -31.13 -13.76 15.38
CA LYS A 135 -32.56 -14.08 15.20
C LYS A 135 -32.87 -14.60 13.79
N ARG A 136 -32.11 -14.19 12.77
CA ARG A 136 -32.28 -14.67 11.38
C ARG A 136 -31.75 -16.09 11.19
N ILE A 137 -30.73 -16.49 11.93
CA ILE A 137 -30.14 -17.82 11.83
C ILE A 137 -31.10 -18.88 12.39
N ARG A 138 -31.91 -18.53 13.40
CA ARG A 138 -32.90 -19.43 14.02
C ARG A 138 -34.10 -19.67 13.12
N LYS A 139 -34.42 -18.79 12.16
CA LYS A 139 -35.59 -18.92 11.26
C LYS A 139 -35.33 -19.81 10.03
N LYS A 140 -34.11 -20.27 9.80
CA LYS A 140 -33.75 -21.14 8.67
C LYS A 140 -33.73 -22.65 9.01
N ARG A 141 -34.21 -23.04 10.15
CA ARG A 141 -34.44 -24.46 10.50
C ARG A 141 -35.82 -24.93 10.09
#